data_127cdaf3cdbd36dc8316667253636c1d
#
_entry.id   127cdaf3cdbd36dc8316667253636c1d
#
_cell.length_a   1.000
_cell.length_b   1.000
_cell.length_c   1.000
_cell.angle_alpha   90.00
_cell.angle_beta   90.00
_cell.angle_gamma   90.00
#
_symmetry.space_group_name_H-M   'P 1'
#
loop_
_entity.id
_entity.type
_entity.pdbx_description
1 polymer ?
#
loop_
_entity_poly.entity_id
_entity_poly.type
_entity_poly.pdbx_seq_one_letter_code
_entity_poly.pdbx_strand_id
1 'polypeptide(L)'
;LTAGRQRGDVATMTAWIGLMSGSSLDGVDGVLALEENRGVLRGCAHVHLDFALELRAELLALNSPGNNELHRAALATNALMQVYAEAVATLLSRTSLARASVRAIGAHGQTVRHRPGEFDGSGYTLQLVN
;
A
#
# COMPACT_ATOMS: atom_id res chain seq x y z
N LEU A 1 -29.43 38.12 -3.41
CA LEU A 1 -28.66 37.42 -4.47
C LEU A 1 -27.72 36.43 -3.78
N THR A 2 -28.19 35.21 -3.56
CA THR A 2 -27.43 34.09 -2.97
C THR A 2 -26.63 33.41 -4.08
N ALA A 3 -25.30 33.54 -4.03
CA ALA A 3 -24.40 32.79 -4.89
C ALA A 3 -24.46 31.33 -4.50
N GLY A 4 -25.06 30.49 -5.36
CA GLY A 4 -25.06 29.06 -5.24
C GLY A 4 -23.63 28.54 -5.33
N ARG A 5 -23.13 27.95 -4.26
CA ARG A 5 -21.94 27.07 -4.31
C ARG A 5 -22.31 25.91 -5.22
N GLN A 6 -21.74 25.86 -6.41
CA GLN A 6 -21.76 24.67 -7.24
C GLN A 6 -21.08 23.56 -6.43
N ARG A 7 -21.85 22.55 -6.04
CA ARG A 7 -21.31 21.24 -5.60
C ARG A 7 -20.67 20.62 -6.83
N GLY A 8 -19.36 20.79 -6.98
CA GLY A 8 -18.60 20.03 -7.96
C GLY A 8 -18.87 18.54 -7.73
N ASP A 9 -19.29 17.88 -8.78
CA ASP A 9 -19.68 16.48 -8.79
C ASP A 9 -18.49 15.64 -8.30
N VAL A 10 -18.55 15.11 -7.08
CA VAL A 10 -17.55 14.20 -6.49
C VAL A 10 -17.39 12.93 -7.36
N ALA A 11 -18.37 12.65 -8.21
CA ALA A 11 -18.38 11.51 -9.12
C ALA A 11 -17.38 11.59 -10.29
N THR A 12 -16.77 12.75 -10.52
CA THR A 12 -15.80 12.95 -11.64
C THR A 12 -14.35 13.11 -11.19
N MET A 13 -14.07 13.03 -9.89
CA MET A 13 -12.69 13.19 -9.39
C MET A 13 -11.91 11.90 -9.52
N THR A 14 -10.73 11.97 -10.16
CA THR A 14 -9.79 10.85 -10.25
C THR A 14 -9.01 10.73 -8.95
N ALA A 15 -9.02 9.54 -8.36
CA ALA A 15 -8.29 9.22 -7.14
C ALA A 15 -7.14 8.23 -7.41
N TRP A 16 -6.10 8.37 -6.61
CA TRP A 16 -4.92 7.50 -6.60
C TRP A 16 -4.70 7.01 -5.19
N ILE A 17 -4.30 5.75 -5.03
CA ILE A 17 -3.98 5.19 -3.72
C ILE A 17 -2.53 4.74 -3.72
N GLY A 18 -1.78 5.13 -2.70
CA GLY A 18 -0.44 4.65 -2.42
C GLY A 18 -0.44 3.83 -1.14
N LEU A 19 0.20 2.65 -1.18
CA LEU A 19 0.33 1.73 -0.05
C LEU A 19 1.80 1.41 0.20
N MET A 20 2.22 1.48 1.44
CA MET A 20 3.59 1.20 1.84
C MET A 20 3.63 0.39 3.13
N SER A 21 4.51 -0.60 3.19
CA SER A 21 4.99 -1.18 4.44
C SER A 21 6.50 -1.03 4.52
N GLY A 22 6.97 -0.47 5.63
CA GLY A 22 8.37 -0.11 5.82
C GLY A 22 9.19 -1.20 6.52
N SER A 23 10.49 -0.96 6.65
CA SER A 23 11.41 -1.85 7.36
C SER A 23 11.19 -1.92 8.87
N SER A 24 10.39 -1.01 9.44
CA SER A 24 9.93 -1.04 10.83
C SER A 24 9.04 -2.25 11.13
N LEU A 25 8.41 -2.84 10.11
CA LEU A 25 7.52 -3.99 10.24
C LEU A 25 6.37 -3.76 11.23
N ASP A 26 5.90 -2.52 11.33
CA ASP A 26 4.82 -2.14 12.24
C ASP A 26 3.44 -2.25 11.57
N GLY A 27 3.35 -2.01 10.27
CA GLY A 27 2.07 -2.06 9.58
C GLY A 27 2.13 -1.57 8.16
N VAL A 28 0.97 -1.21 7.65
CA VAL A 28 0.75 -0.64 6.32
C VAL A 28 0.27 0.79 6.45
N ASP A 29 0.96 1.71 5.80
CA ASP A 29 0.49 3.07 5.56
C ASP A 29 -0.20 3.16 4.21
N GLY A 30 -1.37 3.78 4.19
CA GLY A 30 -2.14 4.05 2.99
C GLY A 30 -2.49 5.53 2.87
N VAL A 31 -2.35 6.07 1.67
CA VAL A 31 -2.77 7.44 1.34
C VAL A 31 -3.68 7.42 0.13
N LEU A 32 -4.79 8.13 0.20
CA LEU A 32 -5.63 8.44 -0.95
C LEU A 32 -5.39 9.89 -1.34
N ALA A 33 -5.06 10.11 -2.61
CA ALA A 33 -4.86 11.43 -3.19
C ALA A 33 -5.84 11.66 -4.35
N LEU A 34 -6.33 12.87 -4.47
CA LEU A 34 -7.14 13.33 -5.59
C LEU A 34 -6.27 14.04 -6.60
N GLU A 35 -6.52 13.76 -7.87
CA GLU A 35 -5.90 14.48 -8.97
C GLU A 35 -6.63 15.80 -9.19
N GLU A 36 -5.89 16.88 -9.02
CA GLU A 36 -6.33 18.23 -9.34
C GLU A 36 -5.94 18.59 -10.78
N ASN A 37 -6.35 19.78 -11.22
CA ASN A 37 -6.01 20.27 -12.55
C ASN A 37 -4.51 20.18 -12.84
N ARG A 38 -4.14 19.61 -14.00
CA ARG A 38 -2.76 19.44 -14.49
C ARG A 38 -1.93 18.35 -13.80
N GLY A 39 -2.55 17.31 -13.25
CA GLY A 39 -1.81 16.15 -12.72
C GLY A 39 -1.19 16.39 -11.34
N VAL A 40 -1.58 17.44 -10.64
CA VAL A 40 -1.17 17.66 -9.25
C VAL A 40 -1.98 16.73 -8.35
N LEU A 41 -1.30 15.95 -7.50
CA LEU A 41 -1.95 15.08 -6.53
C LEU A 41 -2.04 15.78 -5.17
N ARG A 42 -3.23 15.79 -4.59
CA ARG A 42 -3.47 16.28 -3.23
C ARG A 42 -3.94 15.14 -2.33
N GLY A 43 -3.15 14.81 -1.29
CA GLY A 43 -3.55 13.86 -0.27
C GLY A 43 -4.81 14.32 0.46
N CYS A 44 -5.79 13.42 0.59
CA CYS A 44 -7.07 13.73 1.25
C CYS A 44 -7.47 12.73 2.33
N ALA A 45 -6.87 11.56 2.38
CA ALA A 45 -7.06 10.60 3.45
C ALA A 45 -5.78 9.78 3.69
N HIS A 46 -5.58 9.39 4.94
CA HIS A 46 -4.49 8.51 5.38
C HIS A 46 -5.04 7.44 6.33
N VAL A 47 -4.43 6.28 6.29
CA VAL A 47 -4.68 5.17 7.22
C VAL A 47 -3.35 4.51 7.59
N HIS A 48 -3.24 4.07 8.82
CA HIS A 48 -2.24 3.11 9.27
C HIS A 48 -2.95 1.89 9.83
N LEU A 49 -2.52 0.70 9.42
CA LEU A 49 -3.02 -0.58 9.92
C LEU A 49 -1.86 -1.41 10.43
N ASP A 50 -1.87 -1.72 11.72
CA ASP A 50 -0.85 -2.56 12.36
C ASP A 50 -0.85 -3.98 11.79
N PHE A 51 0.32 -4.59 11.71
CA PHE A 51 0.40 -6.03 11.45
C PHE A 51 0.02 -6.84 12.67
N ALA A 52 -0.70 -7.94 12.47
CA ALA A 52 -0.81 -8.97 13.47
C ALA A 52 0.58 -9.49 13.87
N LEU A 53 0.74 -9.87 15.13
CA LEU A 53 2.04 -10.29 15.68
C LEU A 53 2.66 -11.44 14.89
N GLU A 54 1.83 -12.38 14.46
CA GLU A 54 2.25 -13.55 13.68
C GLU A 54 2.79 -13.15 12.30
N LEU A 55 2.10 -12.23 11.60
CA LEU A 55 2.56 -11.73 10.30
C LEU A 55 3.86 -10.96 10.46
N ARG A 56 3.95 -10.09 11.47
CA ARG A 56 5.17 -9.33 11.76
C ARG A 56 6.36 -10.25 12.03
N ALA A 57 6.17 -11.28 12.85
CA ALA A 57 7.22 -12.25 13.18
C ALA A 57 7.69 -13.01 11.93
N GLU A 58 6.77 -13.39 11.05
CA GLU A 58 7.10 -14.11 9.82
C GLU A 58 7.84 -13.20 8.82
N LEU A 59 7.39 -11.96 8.63
CA LEU A 59 8.08 -10.99 7.78
C LEU A 59 9.50 -10.70 8.29
N LEU A 60 9.68 -10.61 9.61
CA LEU A 60 11.01 -10.46 10.22
C LEU A 60 11.88 -11.71 9.98
N ALA A 61 11.34 -12.91 10.15
CA ALA A 61 12.06 -14.15 9.92
C ALA A 61 12.53 -14.31 8.46
N LEU A 62 11.74 -13.82 7.50
CA LEU A 62 12.08 -13.83 6.08
C LEU A 62 13.22 -12.88 5.70
N ASN A 63 13.66 -11.99 6.60
CA ASN A 63 14.85 -11.16 6.39
C ASN A 63 16.15 -11.98 6.44
N SER A 64 16.12 -13.20 6.98
CA SER A 64 17.26 -14.10 7.06
C SER A 64 16.97 -15.43 6.35
N PRO A 65 17.99 -16.12 5.83
CA PRO A 65 17.83 -17.45 5.27
C PRO A 65 17.21 -18.43 6.26
N GLY A 66 16.30 -19.27 5.78
CA GLY A 66 15.61 -20.24 6.61
C GLY A 66 14.95 -21.34 5.79
N ASN A 67 14.38 -22.33 6.48
CA ASN A 67 13.73 -23.45 5.84
C ASN A 67 12.43 -23.03 5.13
N ASN A 68 12.18 -23.64 3.96
CA ASN A 68 10.93 -23.52 3.21
C ASN A 68 10.51 -22.06 2.89
N GLU A 69 11.49 -21.20 2.61
CA GLU A 69 11.28 -19.74 2.43
C GLU A 69 10.27 -19.41 1.34
N LEU A 70 10.30 -20.11 0.20
CA LEU A 70 9.38 -19.80 -0.91
C LEU A 70 7.91 -20.00 -0.50
N HIS A 71 7.62 -21.10 0.17
CA HIS A 71 6.27 -21.38 0.67
C HIS A 71 5.85 -20.34 1.73
N ARG A 72 6.72 -20.09 2.68
CA ARG A 72 6.48 -19.12 3.76
C ARG A 72 6.29 -17.71 3.21
N ALA A 73 7.12 -17.28 2.26
CA ALA A 73 6.99 -15.98 1.60
C ALA A 73 5.67 -15.86 0.83
N ALA A 74 5.23 -16.92 0.14
CA ALA A 74 3.94 -16.91 -0.56
C ALA A 74 2.77 -16.74 0.40
N LEU A 75 2.76 -17.44 1.53
CA LEU A 75 1.71 -17.30 2.54
C LEU A 75 1.76 -15.92 3.23
N ALA A 76 2.95 -15.43 3.56
CA ALA A 76 3.12 -14.09 4.11
C ALA A 76 2.66 -12.99 3.14
N THR A 77 2.91 -13.18 1.83
CA THR A 77 2.42 -12.28 0.80
C THR A 77 0.89 -12.23 0.78
N ASN A 78 0.23 -13.38 0.84
CA ASN A 78 -1.24 -13.44 0.89
C ASN A 78 -1.79 -12.71 2.13
N ALA A 79 -1.19 -12.92 3.30
CA ALA A 79 -1.59 -12.22 4.52
C ALA A 79 -1.35 -10.70 4.43
N LEU A 80 -0.22 -10.27 3.87
CA LEU A 80 0.09 -8.86 3.62
C LEU A 80 -0.95 -8.21 2.69
N MET A 81 -1.35 -8.92 1.62
CA MET A 81 -2.36 -8.41 0.68
C MET A 81 -3.74 -8.24 1.31
N GLN A 82 -4.09 -9.03 2.34
CA GLN A 82 -5.32 -8.80 3.10
C GLN A 82 -5.26 -7.45 3.85
N VAL A 83 -4.14 -7.13 4.48
CA VAL A 83 -3.96 -5.83 5.17
C VAL A 83 -4.00 -4.68 4.16
N TYR A 84 -3.40 -4.84 2.99
CA TYR A 84 -3.48 -3.84 1.92
C TYR A 84 -4.92 -3.62 1.43
N ALA A 85 -5.67 -4.69 1.23
CA ALA A 85 -7.08 -4.61 0.84
C ALA A 85 -7.93 -3.89 1.90
N GLU A 86 -7.68 -4.15 3.18
CA GLU A 86 -8.34 -3.46 4.29
C GLU A 86 -7.99 -1.98 4.33
N ALA A 87 -6.72 -1.62 4.11
CA ALA A 87 -6.30 -0.22 4.02
C ALA A 87 -7.02 0.52 2.89
N VAL A 88 -7.14 -0.09 1.71
CA VAL A 88 -7.91 0.48 0.58
C VAL A 88 -9.38 0.67 0.95
N ALA A 89 -10.02 -0.35 1.54
CA ALA A 89 -11.42 -0.27 1.94
C ALA A 89 -11.64 0.85 2.97
N THR A 90 -10.73 0.99 3.93
CA THR A 90 -10.77 2.05 4.95
C THR A 90 -10.63 3.44 4.35
N LEU A 91 -9.69 3.64 3.42
CA LEU A 91 -9.51 4.91 2.72
C LEU A 91 -10.76 5.31 1.95
N LEU A 92 -11.36 4.36 1.22
CA LEU A 92 -12.58 4.61 0.46
C LEU A 92 -13.76 4.96 1.36
N SER A 93 -13.91 4.25 2.49
CA SER A 93 -14.99 4.54 3.45
C SER A 93 -14.88 5.92 4.07
N ARG A 94 -13.66 6.39 4.34
CA ARG A 94 -13.40 7.72 4.93
C ARG A 94 -13.65 8.87 3.95
N THR A 95 -13.55 8.62 2.67
CA THR A 95 -13.66 9.65 1.63
C THR A 95 -15.01 9.67 0.93
N SER A 96 -15.86 8.66 1.13
CA SER A 96 -17.12 8.48 0.41
C SER A 96 -16.96 8.43 -1.12
N LEU A 97 -15.76 8.11 -1.61
CA LEU A 97 -15.48 7.98 -3.03
C LEU A 97 -15.93 6.60 -3.54
N ALA A 98 -16.47 6.58 -4.75
CA ALA A 98 -16.77 5.32 -5.43
C ALA A 98 -15.47 4.61 -5.84
N ARG A 99 -15.45 3.28 -5.78
CA ARG A 99 -14.30 2.48 -6.25
C ARG A 99 -13.91 2.81 -7.70
N ALA A 100 -14.90 3.12 -8.53
CA ALA A 100 -14.68 3.50 -9.93
C ALA A 100 -13.90 4.81 -10.11
N SER A 101 -13.80 5.65 -9.08
CA SER A 101 -13.00 6.87 -9.10
C SER A 101 -11.50 6.60 -8.92
N VAL A 102 -11.13 5.41 -8.44
CA VAL A 102 -9.71 5.04 -8.25
C VAL A 102 -9.10 4.64 -9.59
N ARG A 103 -8.16 5.45 -10.04
CA ARG A 103 -7.44 5.24 -11.31
C ARG A 103 -6.41 4.14 -11.21
N ALA A 104 -5.65 4.12 -10.11
CA ALA A 104 -4.65 3.10 -9.85
C ALA A 104 -4.32 3.02 -8.35
N ILE A 105 -3.77 1.88 -7.96
CA ILE A 105 -3.19 1.62 -6.65
C ILE A 105 -1.71 1.30 -6.86
N GLY A 106 -0.83 2.09 -6.24
CA GLY A 106 0.60 1.81 -6.16
C GLY A 106 0.91 1.11 -4.85
N ALA A 107 1.52 -0.07 -4.90
CA ALA A 107 1.91 -0.84 -3.73
C ALA A 107 3.43 -1.05 -3.71
N HIS A 108 4.09 -0.59 -2.64
CA HIS A 108 5.52 -0.80 -2.48
C HIS A 108 5.85 -2.27 -2.17
N GLY A 109 4.95 -2.97 -1.48
CA GLY A 109 5.22 -4.28 -0.91
C GLY A 109 6.08 -4.21 0.35
N GLN A 110 6.45 -5.38 0.89
CA GLN A 110 7.33 -5.50 2.04
C GLN A 110 8.68 -6.03 1.61
N THR A 111 9.73 -5.24 1.78
CA THR A 111 11.10 -5.70 1.53
C THR A 111 11.50 -6.75 2.57
N VAL A 112 11.88 -7.93 2.14
CA VAL A 112 12.38 -9.02 2.99
C VAL A 112 13.86 -9.32 2.76
N ARG A 113 14.42 -8.98 1.59
CA ARG A 113 15.85 -9.08 1.31
C ARG A 113 16.31 -7.88 0.53
N HIS A 114 17.44 -7.33 0.92
CA HIS A 114 18.09 -6.24 0.20
C HIS A 114 19.59 -6.53 0.13
N ARG A 115 20.06 -6.93 -1.06
CA ARG A 115 21.42 -7.42 -1.34
C ARG A 115 22.00 -6.75 -2.59
N PRO A 116 22.08 -5.40 -2.64
CA PRO A 116 22.59 -4.70 -3.83
C PRO A 116 24.08 -4.98 -3.99
N GLY A 117 24.51 -5.24 -5.23
CA GLY A 117 25.89 -5.45 -5.58
C GLY A 117 26.50 -6.79 -5.14
N GLU A 118 25.74 -7.66 -4.47
CA GLU A 118 26.22 -8.96 -4.03
C GLU A 118 26.07 -10.02 -5.13
N PHE A 119 26.78 -11.14 -5.01
CA PHE A 119 26.76 -12.37 -5.80
C PHE A 119 27.20 -12.22 -7.26
N ASP A 120 26.41 -11.64 -8.12
CA ASP A 120 26.64 -11.48 -9.56
C ASP A 120 27.09 -10.05 -9.95
N GLY A 121 27.35 -9.20 -8.97
CA GLY A 121 27.73 -7.79 -9.14
C GLY A 121 26.55 -6.83 -9.26
N SER A 122 25.34 -7.33 -9.49
CA SER A 122 24.10 -6.53 -9.45
C SER A 122 23.36 -6.69 -8.14
N GLY A 123 23.31 -7.90 -7.62
CA GLY A 123 22.53 -8.25 -6.44
C GLY A 123 21.02 -8.17 -6.69
N TYR A 124 20.26 -8.03 -5.60
CA TYR A 124 18.78 -7.99 -5.70
C TYR A 124 18.13 -7.30 -4.51
N THR A 125 16.91 -6.89 -4.71
CA THR A 125 15.94 -6.55 -3.66
C THR A 125 14.70 -7.41 -3.86
N LEU A 126 14.28 -8.12 -2.82
CA LEU A 126 13.08 -8.93 -2.84
C LEU A 126 12.00 -8.28 -2.01
N GLN A 127 10.89 -7.98 -2.66
CA GLN A 127 9.70 -7.40 -2.06
C GLN A 127 8.51 -8.35 -2.21
N LEU A 128 7.79 -8.58 -1.11
CA LEU A 128 6.56 -9.33 -1.13
C LEU A 128 5.42 -8.42 -1.57
N VAL A 129 4.84 -8.71 -2.71
CA VAL A 129 3.66 -8.05 -3.28
C VAL A 129 3.02 -8.98 -4.32
N ASN A 130 1.69 -8.92 -4.47
CA ASN A 130 0.96 -9.75 -5.45
C ASN A 130 -0.17 -8.94 -6.09
#